data_7169dfa8055fb41a4dc073db1f9d3e82
#
_entry.id   7169dfa8055fb41a4dc073db1f9d3e82
#
_cell.length_a   1.000
_cell.length_b   1.000
_cell.length_c   1.000
_cell.angle_alpha   90.00
_cell.angle_beta   90.00
_cell.angle_gamma   90.00
#
_symmetry.space_group_name_H-M   'P 1'
#
loop_
_entity.id
_entity.type
_entity.pdbx_description
1 polymer ?
#
loop_
_entity_poly.entity_id
_entity_poly.type
_entity_poly.pdbx_seq_one_letter_code
_entity_poly.pdbx_strand_id
1 'polypeptide(L)'
;MLHQTVVGRLKEEYEKIGIEGSAYIGKHIVGKGEDAHLTTKVYLDLIKPHVILICGKRGTGKSYAAATIVEGFCLLEEELRRKSAFVIFDPIGIYWSLKLPNEKEEKLLKEWSLEPKGFGNVKIFVPKEFLESYKKAGIPVDFGLEISFSEFDAEDWLLAFEVEPTSEIGIALQKNLSELKSKKERFGIEDLLEKIKKDEQLSLTTKNALLNYFELVKSWGIFTKEGMRVEDIVEEGQVSILDFSRVKGAEWGLRNLTAAWLTRSVYKNRVLARKEEELAKIEEKKPKYTFPLTWLVFEEAHNFCPSDKKTVSLEPILNIAKQGREPGVSLIVITQMPNKVHQEILSQTDIVISFRLTSKQDIEALHTVMQTYMQKDIMKFLNDLPKWPGASIILDDNLEKVFTVQIRPRISHHAGGTASLI
;
A
#
# COMPACT_ATOMS: atom_id res chain seq x y z
N MET A 1 21.40 -16.14 25.61
CA MET A 1 20.92 -16.02 24.23
C MET A 1 20.90 -14.55 23.88
N LEU A 2 21.48 -14.16 22.75
CA LEU A 2 21.34 -12.79 22.24
C LEU A 2 19.86 -12.59 21.91
N HIS A 3 19.17 -11.66 22.59
CA HIS A 3 17.77 -11.37 22.33
C HIS A 3 17.61 -10.84 20.90
N GLN A 4 16.81 -11.54 20.09
CA GLN A 4 16.40 -11.07 18.78
C GLN A 4 15.36 -9.97 18.97
N THR A 5 15.38 -8.94 18.15
CA THR A 5 14.43 -7.82 18.23
C THR A 5 13.28 -8.08 17.26
N VAL A 6 12.03 -7.96 17.72
CA VAL A 6 10.84 -7.91 16.88
C VAL A 6 10.22 -6.51 17.02
N VAL A 7 10.38 -5.69 16.01
CA VAL A 7 9.80 -4.34 15.92
C VAL A 7 8.28 -4.45 15.89
N GLY A 8 7.57 -3.60 16.63
CA GLY A 8 6.12 -3.61 16.76
C GLY A 8 5.56 -4.58 17.81
N ARG A 9 6.41 -5.40 18.47
CA ARG A 9 5.97 -6.42 19.44
C ARG A 9 6.40 -6.06 20.85
N LEU A 10 5.44 -5.99 21.76
CA LEU A 10 5.72 -5.74 23.20
C LEU A 10 6.50 -6.89 23.83
N LYS A 11 7.24 -6.58 24.91
CA LYS A 11 8.08 -7.56 25.61
C LYS A 11 7.31 -8.79 26.09
N GLU A 12 6.13 -8.59 26.67
CA GLU A 12 5.27 -9.66 27.16
C GLU A 12 4.78 -10.60 26.05
N GLU A 13 4.57 -10.05 24.85
CA GLU A 13 4.18 -10.80 23.65
C GLU A 13 5.36 -11.58 23.10
N TYR A 14 6.53 -10.94 23.06
CA TYR A 14 7.77 -11.61 22.66
C TYR A 14 8.10 -12.80 23.58
N GLU A 15 7.87 -12.67 24.89
CA GLU A 15 8.06 -13.78 25.84
C GLU A 15 7.12 -14.97 25.58
N LYS A 16 5.93 -14.73 25.02
CA LYS A 16 4.95 -15.78 24.70
C LYS A 16 5.18 -16.47 23.36
N ILE A 17 5.46 -15.70 22.31
CA ILE A 17 5.48 -16.19 20.92
C ILE A 17 6.82 -15.98 20.21
N GLY A 18 7.82 -15.37 20.86
CA GLY A 18 9.15 -15.17 20.28
C GLY A 18 9.14 -14.40 18.98
N ILE A 19 9.67 -15.01 17.92
CA ILE A 19 9.72 -14.47 16.55
C ILE A 19 8.61 -15.02 15.62
N GLU A 20 7.74 -15.87 16.15
CA GLU A 20 6.66 -16.45 15.34
C GLU A 20 5.77 -15.36 14.74
N GLY A 21 5.37 -15.52 13.47
CA GLY A 21 4.55 -14.53 12.77
C GLY A 21 5.23 -13.19 12.51
N SER A 22 6.56 -13.17 12.43
CA SER A 22 7.33 -11.96 12.11
C SER A 22 8.18 -12.12 10.85
N ALA A 23 8.41 -11.00 10.15
CA ALA A 23 9.26 -10.94 8.96
C ALA A 23 10.71 -10.64 9.36
N TYR A 24 11.67 -11.45 8.97
CA TYR A 24 13.09 -11.10 9.06
C TYR A 24 13.39 -9.95 8.08
N ILE A 25 13.72 -8.77 8.60
CA ILE A 25 13.94 -7.57 7.78
C ILE A 25 15.39 -7.10 7.70
N GLY A 26 16.26 -7.50 8.64
CA GLY A 26 17.65 -7.05 8.63
C GLY A 26 18.45 -7.43 9.87
N LYS A 27 19.59 -6.77 10.05
CA LYS A 27 20.45 -6.92 11.23
C LYS A 27 20.75 -5.57 11.85
N HIS A 28 20.92 -5.54 13.17
CA HIS A 28 21.38 -4.34 13.87
C HIS A 28 22.76 -3.90 13.37
N ILE A 29 22.92 -2.58 13.20
CA ILE A 29 24.20 -1.93 12.99
C ILE A 29 24.71 -1.45 14.35
N VAL A 30 25.91 -1.85 14.73
CA VAL A 30 26.61 -1.40 15.95
C VAL A 30 27.94 -0.76 15.55
N GLY A 31 28.36 0.28 16.26
CA GLY A 31 29.53 1.08 15.90
C GLY A 31 29.20 2.22 14.94
N LYS A 32 30.22 2.98 14.52
CA LYS A 32 30.11 4.15 13.65
C LYS A 32 31.24 4.16 12.63
N GLY A 33 30.98 4.74 11.45
CA GLY A 33 31.99 4.88 10.40
C GLY A 33 32.59 3.53 10.00
N GLU A 34 33.92 3.40 10.09
CA GLU A 34 34.66 2.18 9.73
C GLU A 34 34.48 1.04 10.76
N ASP A 35 34.18 1.36 12.02
CA ASP A 35 33.91 0.37 13.06
C ASP A 35 32.50 -0.21 13.03
N ALA A 36 31.67 0.28 12.12
CA ALA A 36 30.30 -0.20 11.98
C ALA A 36 30.27 -1.65 11.51
N HIS A 37 29.52 -2.50 12.22
CA HIS A 37 29.37 -3.92 11.89
C HIS A 37 27.96 -4.43 12.18
N LEU A 38 27.59 -5.54 11.57
CA LEU A 38 26.27 -6.15 11.71
C LEU A 38 26.28 -7.15 12.88
N THR A 39 25.18 -7.16 13.62
CA THR A 39 25.03 -8.05 14.79
C THR A 39 23.79 -8.92 14.71
N THR A 40 22.84 -8.79 15.62
CA THR A 40 21.66 -9.64 15.76
C THR A 40 20.60 -9.34 14.70
N LYS A 41 19.81 -10.38 14.36
CA LYS A 41 18.68 -10.27 13.43
C LYS A 41 17.58 -9.38 14.00
N VAL A 42 16.96 -8.60 13.12
CA VAL A 42 15.80 -7.74 13.39
C VAL A 42 14.63 -8.26 12.58
N TYR A 43 13.50 -8.40 13.23
CA TYR A 43 12.25 -8.84 12.67
C TYR A 43 11.19 -7.73 12.79
N LEU A 44 10.14 -7.81 11.97
CA LEU A 44 8.97 -6.95 12.04
C LEU A 44 7.74 -7.82 12.35
N ASP A 45 6.93 -7.38 13.29
CA ASP A 45 5.67 -8.06 13.64
C ASP A 45 4.67 -8.02 12.47
N LEU A 46 4.09 -9.18 12.13
CA LEU A 46 3.03 -9.30 11.11
C LEU A 46 1.72 -9.86 11.68
N ILE A 47 1.67 -10.14 12.98
CA ILE A 47 0.47 -10.70 13.63
C ILE A 47 -0.54 -9.60 13.94
N LYS A 48 -0.05 -8.41 14.28
CA LYS A 48 -0.89 -7.27 14.63
C LYS A 48 -0.99 -6.26 13.51
N PRO A 49 -2.09 -5.49 13.46
CA PRO A 49 -2.17 -4.34 12.57
C PRO A 49 -1.22 -3.23 13.00
N HIS A 50 -0.52 -2.66 12.02
CA HIS A 50 0.40 -1.55 12.16
C HIS A 50 0.14 -0.46 11.10
N VAL A 51 0.53 0.76 11.40
CA VAL A 51 0.65 1.86 10.44
C VAL A 51 2.15 2.16 10.29
N ILE A 52 2.73 1.78 9.16
CA ILE A 52 4.17 1.85 8.91
C ILE A 52 4.48 2.94 7.88
N LEU A 53 5.39 3.84 8.21
CA LEU A 53 5.98 4.80 7.27
C LEU A 53 7.36 4.30 6.83
N ILE A 54 7.56 4.15 5.51
CA ILE A 54 8.89 3.90 4.93
C ILE A 54 9.30 5.12 4.12
N CYS A 55 10.33 5.84 4.54
CA CYS A 55 10.73 7.08 3.90
C CYS A 55 12.24 7.18 3.66
N GLY A 56 12.64 8.05 2.75
CA GLY A 56 14.04 8.29 2.38
C GLY A 56 14.18 8.80 0.94
N LYS A 57 15.36 9.23 0.55
CA LYS A 57 15.65 9.70 -0.80
C LYS A 57 15.43 8.62 -1.87
N ARG A 58 15.35 9.06 -3.12
CA ARG A 58 15.36 8.14 -4.28
C ARG A 58 16.63 7.26 -4.25
N GLY A 59 16.45 5.97 -4.50
CA GLY A 59 17.56 5.00 -4.56
C GLY A 59 18.14 4.57 -3.20
N THR A 60 17.55 4.97 -2.06
CA THR A 60 18.06 4.58 -0.73
C THR A 60 17.60 3.20 -0.24
N GLY A 61 16.64 2.56 -0.93
CA GLY A 61 16.18 1.21 -0.58
C GLY A 61 14.77 1.12 0.00
N LYS A 62 13.92 2.17 -0.10
CA LYS A 62 12.55 2.16 0.43
C LYS A 62 11.70 0.98 -0.10
N SER A 63 11.52 0.90 -1.41
CA SER A 63 10.74 -0.17 -2.03
C SER A 63 11.41 -1.53 -1.88
N TYR A 64 12.74 -1.55 -1.73
CA TYR A 64 13.51 -2.75 -1.39
C TYR A 64 13.15 -3.25 0.01
N ALA A 65 13.11 -2.37 1.01
CA ALA A 65 12.71 -2.71 2.37
C ALA A 65 11.24 -3.16 2.45
N ALA A 66 10.33 -2.46 1.77
CA ALA A 66 8.94 -2.90 1.68
C ALA A 66 8.82 -4.32 1.10
N ALA A 67 9.57 -4.60 0.03
CA ALA A 67 9.60 -5.93 -0.55
C ALA A 67 10.17 -6.99 0.41
N THR A 68 11.17 -6.67 1.27
CA THR A 68 11.65 -7.63 2.29
C THR A 68 10.59 -7.96 3.33
N ILE A 69 9.68 -7.02 3.67
CA ILE A 69 8.54 -7.27 4.55
C ILE A 69 7.57 -8.25 3.86
N VAL A 70 7.24 -7.99 2.57
CA VAL A 70 6.36 -8.86 1.78
C VAL A 70 6.96 -10.26 1.60
N GLU A 71 8.25 -10.37 1.33
CA GLU A 71 8.97 -11.65 1.29
C GLU A 71 8.85 -12.39 2.64
N GLY A 72 8.99 -11.66 3.77
CA GLY A 72 8.82 -12.22 5.10
C GLY A 72 7.43 -12.79 5.32
N PHE A 73 6.37 -12.09 4.85
CA PHE A 73 5.01 -12.61 4.85
C PHE A 73 4.89 -13.89 4.02
N CYS A 74 5.45 -13.92 2.81
CA CYS A 74 5.41 -15.11 1.96
C CYS A 74 6.14 -16.31 2.56
N LEU A 75 7.06 -16.08 3.51
CA LEU A 75 7.82 -17.13 4.21
C LEU A 75 7.17 -17.60 5.51
N LEU A 76 6.09 -16.98 5.96
CA LEU A 76 5.36 -17.45 7.14
C LEU A 76 4.84 -18.87 6.93
N GLU A 77 4.71 -19.62 8.01
CA GLU A 77 4.00 -20.89 8.04
C GLU A 77 2.62 -20.74 7.40
N GLU A 78 2.20 -21.73 6.62
CA GLU A 78 0.99 -21.65 5.81
C GLU A 78 -0.25 -21.30 6.63
N GLU A 79 -0.38 -21.88 7.82
CA GLU A 79 -1.52 -21.65 8.71
C GLU A 79 -1.62 -20.18 9.14
N LEU A 80 -0.48 -19.53 9.47
CA LEU A 80 -0.44 -18.12 9.84
C LEU A 80 -0.63 -17.23 8.60
N ARG A 81 0.04 -17.57 7.50
CA ARG A 81 -0.03 -16.80 6.26
C ARG A 81 -1.45 -16.70 5.73
N ARG A 82 -2.22 -17.82 5.76
CA ARG A 82 -3.62 -17.85 5.30
C ARG A 82 -4.57 -16.97 6.11
N LYS A 83 -4.18 -16.54 7.31
CA LYS A 83 -5.00 -15.61 8.11
C LYS A 83 -4.91 -14.16 7.64
N SER A 84 -3.98 -13.85 6.72
CA SER A 84 -3.78 -12.49 6.22
C SER A 84 -3.49 -12.44 4.72
N ALA A 85 -3.56 -11.24 4.17
CA ALA A 85 -3.28 -10.94 2.77
C ALA A 85 -2.55 -9.59 2.63
N PHE A 86 -1.78 -9.44 1.55
CA PHE A 86 -1.14 -8.17 1.19
C PHE A 86 -1.69 -7.65 -0.13
N VAL A 87 -1.95 -6.36 -0.19
CA VAL A 87 -2.30 -5.64 -1.43
C VAL A 87 -1.35 -4.48 -1.62
N ILE A 88 -0.66 -4.45 -2.76
CA ILE A 88 0.35 -3.44 -3.09
C ILE A 88 -0.17 -2.57 -4.24
N PHE A 89 -0.32 -1.28 -4.01
CA PHE A 89 -0.55 -0.29 -5.05
C PHE A 89 0.80 0.13 -5.62
N ASP A 90 1.12 -0.36 -6.83
CA ASP A 90 2.40 -0.19 -7.51
C ASP A 90 2.30 0.74 -8.74
N PRO A 91 2.42 2.06 -8.57
CA PRO A 91 2.40 2.99 -9.69
C PRO A 91 3.70 2.99 -10.52
N ILE A 92 4.75 2.34 -10.02
CA ILE A 92 6.09 2.32 -10.64
C ILE A 92 6.32 1.01 -11.42
N GLY A 93 5.68 -0.09 -11.01
CA GLY A 93 5.79 -1.40 -11.63
C GLY A 93 7.10 -2.12 -11.29
N ILE A 94 7.42 -2.24 -10.00
CA ILE A 94 8.67 -2.88 -9.54
C ILE A 94 8.45 -4.15 -8.75
N TYR A 95 7.24 -4.36 -8.21
CA TYR A 95 6.96 -5.50 -7.33
C TYR A 95 6.66 -6.82 -8.06
N TRP A 96 6.39 -6.79 -9.39
CA TRP A 96 6.21 -8.02 -10.18
C TRP A 96 7.40 -8.98 -10.03
N SER A 97 8.59 -8.44 -9.78
CA SER A 97 9.82 -9.20 -9.62
C SER A 97 9.87 -10.09 -8.36
N LEU A 98 8.92 -9.94 -7.41
CA LEU A 98 8.72 -10.88 -6.29
C LEU A 98 8.44 -12.32 -6.76
N LYS A 99 7.95 -12.52 -7.98
CA LYS A 99 7.74 -13.85 -8.57
C LYS A 99 9.03 -14.57 -8.97
N LEU A 100 10.14 -13.86 -9.08
CA LEU A 100 11.41 -14.38 -9.59
C LEU A 100 12.47 -14.46 -8.49
N PRO A 101 13.34 -15.51 -8.47
CA PRO A 101 14.45 -15.59 -7.53
C PRO A 101 15.54 -14.54 -7.84
N ASN A 102 16.27 -14.11 -6.79
CA ASN A 102 17.41 -13.20 -6.93
C ASN A 102 18.72 -13.97 -7.19
N GLU A 103 18.95 -14.36 -8.42
CA GLU A 103 20.16 -15.08 -8.81
C GLU A 103 21.37 -14.14 -8.99
N LYS A 104 21.14 -12.81 -9.11
CA LYS A 104 22.21 -11.83 -9.33
C LYS A 104 23.09 -11.60 -8.11
N GLU A 105 22.53 -11.69 -6.92
CA GLU A 105 23.18 -11.40 -5.64
C GLU A 105 23.41 -12.66 -4.79
N GLU A 106 23.59 -13.81 -5.42
CA GLU A 106 23.71 -15.12 -4.73
C GLU A 106 24.84 -15.13 -3.68
N LYS A 107 25.98 -14.48 -3.96
CA LYS A 107 27.09 -14.38 -3.01
C LYS A 107 26.69 -13.61 -1.76
N LEU A 108 26.05 -12.45 -1.93
CA LEU A 108 25.55 -11.63 -0.83
C LEU A 108 24.49 -12.37 -0.03
N LEU A 109 23.59 -13.09 -0.67
CA LEU A 109 22.58 -13.90 -0.01
C LEU A 109 23.21 -14.98 0.87
N LYS A 110 24.26 -15.68 0.39
CA LYS A 110 25.02 -16.68 1.18
C LYS A 110 25.66 -16.09 2.43
N GLU A 111 26.23 -14.87 2.36
CA GLU A 111 26.77 -14.15 3.52
C GLU A 111 25.71 -13.85 4.60
N TRP A 112 24.46 -13.68 4.17
CA TRP A 112 23.30 -13.48 5.04
C TRP A 112 22.60 -14.78 5.43
N SER A 113 23.11 -15.95 5.01
CA SER A 113 22.47 -17.26 5.17
C SER A 113 21.04 -17.27 4.60
N LEU A 114 20.90 -16.74 3.41
CA LEU A 114 19.67 -16.67 2.63
C LEU A 114 19.87 -17.35 1.26
N GLU A 115 18.79 -17.83 0.68
CA GLU A 115 18.76 -18.45 -0.63
C GLU A 115 17.82 -17.70 -1.60
N PRO A 116 18.15 -17.61 -2.89
CA PRO A 116 17.26 -17.04 -3.89
C PRO A 116 15.93 -17.76 -3.93
N LYS A 117 14.82 -17.00 -3.95
CA LYS A 117 13.46 -17.56 -4.01
C LYS A 117 12.49 -16.61 -4.68
N GLY A 118 11.67 -17.12 -5.60
CA GLY A 118 10.48 -16.46 -6.12
C GLY A 118 9.21 -16.99 -5.44
N PHE A 119 8.12 -16.23 -5.50
CA PHE A 119 6.90 -16.53 -4.74
C PHE A 119 5.70 -16.79 -5.65
N GLY A 120 5.14 -17.99 -5.56
CA GLY A 120 3.96 -18.43 -6.33
C GLY A 120 2.62 -17.83 -5.83
N ASN A 121 2.57 -17.43 -4.56
CA ASN A 121 1.41 -16.76 -3.95
C ASN A 121 1.32 -15.25 -4.25
N VAL A 122 2.21 -14.74 -5.09
CA VAL A 122 2.15 -13.37 -5.63
C VAL A 122 1.31 -13.37 -6.91
N LYS A 123 0.30 -12.50 -6.97
CA LYS A 123 -0.58 -12.30 -8.13
C LYS A 123 -0.52 -10.86 -8.60
N ILE A 124 -0.44 -10.66 -9.92
CA ILE A 124 -0.26 -9.35 -10.53
C ILE A 124 -1.51 -9.01 -11.32
N PHE A 125 -2.15 -7.91 -10.94
CA PHE A 125 -3.32 -7.32 -11.55
C PHE A 125 -2.92 -6.05 -12.29
N VAL A 126 -3.37 -5.93 -13.53
CA VAL A 126 -3.20 -4.72 -14.35
C VAL A 126 -4.57 -4.30 -14.88
N PRO A 127 -4.83 -3.02 -15.18
CA PRO A 127 -6.08 -2.66 -15.85
C PRO A 127 -6.30 -3.55 -17.08
N LYS A 128 -7.51 -4.06 -17.25
CA LYS A 128 -7.82 -5.12 -18.22
C LYS A 128 -7.32 -4.83 -19.64
N GLU A 129 -7.42 -3.58 -20.08
CA GLU A 129 -6.96 -3.16 -21.40
C GLU A 129 -5.47 -3.37 -21.62
N PHE A 130 -4.66 -3.28 -20.56
CA PHE A 130 -3.21 -3.46 -20.66
C PHE A 130 -2.76 -4.92 -20.57
N LEU A 131 -3.62 -5.86 -20.18
CA LEU A 131 -3.28 -7.27 -19.92
C LEU A 131 -2.49 -7.91 -21.08
N GLU A 132 -3.01 -7.81 -22.30
CA GLU A 132 -2.35 -8.40 -23.46
C GLU A 132 -1.01 -7.72 -23.82
N SER A 133 -0.88 -6.41 -23.54
CA SER A 133 0.36 -5.69 -23.76
C SER A 133 1.48 -6.09 -22.78
N TYR A 134 1.12 -6.44 -21.53
CA TYR A 134 2.06 -6.97 -20.56
C TYR A 134 2.53 -8.38 -20.93
N LYS A 135 1.57 -9.26 -21.31
CA LYS A 135 1.88 -10.62 -21.78
C LYS A 135 2.82 -10.62 -23.00
N LYS A 136 2.52 -9.76 -24.00
CA LYS A 136 3.39 -9.60 -25.17
C LYS A 136 4.80 -9.08 -24.83
N ALA A 137 4.93 -8.29 -23.76
CA ALA A 137 6.23 -7.82 -23.28
C ALA A 137 6.96 -8.85 -22.41
N GLY A 138 6.40 -10.04 -22.18
CA GLY A 138 6.97 -11.07 -21.31
C GLY A 138 6.99 -10.72 -19.83
N ILE A 139 6.23 -9.71 -19.40
CA ILE A 139 6.11 -9.31 -18.00
C ILE A 139 5.09 -10.25 -17.33
N PRO A 140 5.44 -10.90 -16.21
CA PRO A 140 4.51 -11.75 -15.49
C PRO A 140 3.27 -10.95 -15.07
N VAL A 141 2.10 -11.38 -15.50
CA VAL A 141 0.80 -10.81 -15.15
C VAL A 141 -0.22 -11.93 -15.07
N ASP A 142 -1.10 -11.88 -14.07
CA ASP A 142 -2.08 -12.94 -13.84
C ASP A 142 -3.48 -12.51 -14.29
N PHE A 143 -3.93 -11.31 -13.93
CA PHE A 143 -5.33 -10.90 -14.09
C PHE A 143 -5.49 -9.49 -14.66
N GLY A 144 -6.55 -9.30 -15.44
CA GLY A 144 -7.07 -7.98 -15.79
C GLY A 144 -7.97 -7.46 -14.69
N LEU A 145 -7.64 -6.30 -14.13
CA LEU A 145 -8.43 -5.64 -13.08
C LEU A 145 -9.65 -4.96 -13.71
N GLU A 146 -10.82 -5.29 -13.20
CA GLU A 146 -12.12 -4.69 -13.58
C GLU A 146 -12.85 -4.24 -12.32
N ILE A 147 -13.38 -3.02 -12.34
CA ILE A 147 -14.13 -2.45 -11.21
C ILE A 147 -15.52 -2.09 -11.71
N SER A 148 -16.56 -2.40 -10.93
CA SER A 148 -17.91 -1.95 -11.31
C SER A 148 -18.01 -0.43 -11.25
N PHE A 149 -18.49 0.16 -12.35
CA PHE A 149 -18.67 1.61 -12.43
C PHE A 149 -19.66 2.12 -11.36
N SER A 150 -20.66 1.31 -11.01
CA SER A 150 -21.66 1.64 -9.99
C SER A 150 -21.15 1.71 -8.56
N GLU A 151 -19.90 1.24 -8.29
CA GLU A 151 -19.27 1.36 -6.96
C GLU A 151 -18.93 2.81 -6.57
N PHE A 152 -18.88 3.72 -7.55
CA PHE A 152 -18.46 5.11 -7.33
C PHE A 152 -19.66 6.05 -7.25
N ASP A 153 -19.56 7.01 -6.32
CA ASP A 153 -20.51 8.10 -6.16
C ASP A 153 -20.11 9.32 -6.99
N ALA A 154 -21.01 10.28 -7.11
CA ALA A 154 -20.73 11.51 -7.83
C ALA A 154 -19.55 12.29 -7.21
N GLU A 155 -19.42 12.26 -5.88
CA GLU A 155 -18.32 12.90 -5.17
C GLU A 155 -16.96 12.30 -5.56
N ASP A 156 -16.87 10.98 -5.74
CA ASP A 156 -15.65 10.31 -6.20
C ASP A 156 -15.20 10.83 -7.56
N TRP A 157 -16.14 10.97 -8.50
CA TRP A 157 -15.85 11.47 -9.83
C TRP A 157 -15.49 12.95 -9.84
N LEU A 158 -16.19 13.77 -9.02
CA LEU A 158 -15.89 15.19 -8.89
C LEU A 158 -14.48 15.41 -8.34
N LEU A 159 -14.08 14.66 -7.33
CA LEU A 159 -12.71 14.68 -6.81
C LEU A 159 -11.69 14.18 -7.84
N ALA A 160 -12.01 13.12 -8.59
CA ALA A 160 -11.11 12.57 -9.61
C ALA A 160 -10.89 13.55 -10.79
N PHE A 161 -11.89 14.36 -11.13
CA PHE A 161 -11.82 15.38 -12.18
C PHE A 161 -11.43 16.76 -11.69
N GLU A 162 -11.23 16.94 -10.36
CA GLU A 162 -11.00 18.23 -9.73
C GLU A 162 -12.09 19.27 -10.07
N VAL A 163 -13.36 18.84 -10.07
CA VAL A 163 -14.56 19.64 -10.39
C VAL A 163 -15.27 20.03 -9.10
N GLU A 164 -15.59 21.31 -8.95
CA GLU A 164 -16.33 21.83 -7.79
C GLU A 164 -17.77 21.26 -7.77
N PRO A 165 -18.25 20.73 -6.62
CA PRO A 165 -19.58 20.14 -6.49
C PRO A 165 -20.74 21.12 -6.82
N THR A 166 -20.52 22.41 -6.59
CA THR A 166 -21.52 23.48 -6.81
C THR A 166 -21.48 24.06 -8.23
N SER A 167 -20.51 23.64 -9.06
CA SER A 167 -20.47 24.05 -10.47
C SER A 167 -21.62 23.43 -11.26
N GLU A 168 -21.95 24.01 -12.43
CA GLU A 168 -22.97 23.46 -13.33
C GLU A 168 -22.69 22.00 -13.71
N ILE A 169 -21.42 21.67 -14.00
CA ILE A 169 -20.96 20.30 -14.28
C ILE A 169 -21.15 19.41 -13.05
N GLY A 170 -20.80 19.89 -11.86
CA GLY A 170 -20.91 19.15 -10.61
C GLY A 170 -22.37 18.82 -10.27
N ILE A 171 -23.26 19.79 -10.35
CA ILE A 171 -24.70 19.61 -10.10
C ILE A 171 -25.29 18.62 -11.12
N ALA A 172 -24.95 18.78 -12.40
CA ALA A 172 -25.42 17.90 -13.47
C ALA A 172 -24.98 16.45 -13.26
N LEU A 173 -23.72 16.21 -12.85
CA LEU A 173 -23.21 14.87 -12.58
C LEU A 173 -23.92 14.24 -11.39
N GLN A 174 -24.04 14.97 -10.26
CA GLN A 174 -24.75 14.50 -9.06
C GLN A 174 -26.19 14.09 -9.36
N LYS A 175 -26.93 14.92 -10.09
CA LYS A 175 -28.31 14.62 -10.51
C LYS A 175 -28.38 13.34 -11.34
N ASN A 176 -27.61 13.27 -12.45
CA ASN A 176 -27.68 12.17 -13.40
C ASN A 176 -27.24 10.83 -12.77
N LEU A 177 -26.18 10.85 -11.94
CA LEU A 177 -25.69 9.63 -11.28
C LEU A 177 -26.63 9.15 -10.17
N SER A 178 -27.16 10.07 -9.33
CA SER A 178 -28.16 9.73 -8.29
C SER A 178 -29.41 9.09 -8.88
N GLU A 179 -29.91 9.62 -10.02
CA GLU A 179 -31.06 9.05 -10.68
C GLU A 179 -30.78 7.67 -11.30
N LEU A 180 -29.56 7.40 -11.76
CA LEU A 180 -29.16 6.06 -12.21
C LEU A 180 -29.10 5.08 -11.02
N LYS A 181 -28.46 5.47 -9.94
CA LYS A 181 -28.36 4.63 -8.71
C LYS A 181 -29.74 4.30 -8.12
N SER A 182 -30.70 5.22 -8.17
CA SER A 182 -32.07 4.96 -7.67
C SER A 182 -32.86 3.97 -8.53
N LYS A 183 -32.49 3.80 -9.80
CA LYS A 183 -33.22 2.95 -10.77
C LYS A 183 -32.55 1.61 -11.05
N LYS A 184 -31.23 1.53 -10.88
CA LYS A 184 -30.43 0.36 -11.22
C LYS A 184 -29.39 0.11 -10.13
N GLU A 185 -29.35 -1.09 -9.62
CA GLU A 185 -28.30 -1.52 -8.66
C GLU A 185 -26.92 -1.55 -9.34
N ARG A 186 -26.85 -2.00 -10.60
CA ARG A 186 -25.63 -2.04 -11.42
C ARG A 186 -25.84 -1.38 -12.76
N PHE A 187 -24.92 -0.49 -13.13
CA PHE A 187 -24.89 0.23 -14.41
C PHE A 187 -23.44 0.49 -14.83
N GLY A 188 -23.24 0.68 -16.14
CA GLY A 188 -21.94 0.98 -16.71
C GLY A 188 -21.80 2.45 -17.11
N ILE A 189 -20.64 2.81 -17.67
CA ILE A 189 -20.38 4.16 -18.22
C ILE A 189 -21.36 4.51 -19.32
N GLU A 190 -21.70 3.55 -20.18
CA GLU A 190 -22.62 3.71 -21.29
C GLU A 190 -24.01 4.16 -20.83
N ASP A 191 -24.50 3.60 -19.72
CA ASP A 191 -25.79 4.01 -19.14
C ASP A 191 -25.78 5.49 -18.71
N LEU A 192 -24.65 5.96 -18.15
CA LEU A 192 -24.48 7.36 -17.76
C LEU A 192 -24.37 8.26 -19.00
N LEU A 193 -23.56 7.89 -19.99
CA LEU A 193 -23.40 8.65 -21.23
C LEU A 193 -24.73 8.79 -21.99
N GLU A 194 -25.52 7.72 -22.07
CA GLU A 194 -26.85 7.77 -22.71
C GLU A 194 -27.80 8.69 -21.94
N LYS A 195 -27.76 8.63 -20.59
CA LYS A 195 -28.59 9.49 -19.77
C LYS A 195 -28.23 10.97 -19.92
N ILE A 196 -26.93 11.32 -19.91
CA ILE A 196 -26.45 12.70 -20.11
C ILE A 196 -26.87 13.21 -21.51
N LYS A 197 -26.76 12.38 -22.56
CA LYS A 197 -27.22 12.75 -23.93
C LYS A 197 -28.68 13.10 -23.97
N LYS A 198 -29.54 12.40 -23.22
CA LYS A 198 -31.00 12.59 -23.17
C LYS A 198 -31.47 13.71 -22.24
N ASP A 199 -30.59 14.24 -21.36
CA ASP A 199 -30.97 15.31 -20.44
C ASP A 199 -31.07 16.65 -21.16
N GLU A 200 -32.31 17.08 -21.48
CA GLU A 200 -32.60 18.34 -22.17
C GLU A 200 -32.39 19.58 -21.29
N GLN A 201 -32.27 19.41 -19.98
CA GLN A 201 -32.08 20.52 -19.04
C GLN A 201 -30.62 21.01 -18.99
N LEU A 202 -29.68 20.25 -19.52
CA LEU A 202 -28.27 20.61 -19.52
C LEU A 202 -27.94 21.56 -20.68
N SER A 203 -27.11 22.58 -20.36
CA SER A 203 -26.51 23.39 -21.43
C SER A 203 -25.63 22.50 -22.32
N LEU A 204 -25.49 22.88 -23.59
CA LEU A 204 -24.66 22.13 -24.54
C LEU A 204 -23.20 22.03 -24.05
N THR A 205 -22.69 23.08 -23.43
CA THR A 205 -21.32 23.14 -22.86
C THR A 205 -21.15 22.11 -21.75
N THR A 206 -22.07 22.09 -20.78
CA THR A 206 -22.04 21.15 -19.65
C THR A 206 -22.19 19.71 -20.12
N LYS A 207 -23.11 19.47 -21.05
CA LYS A 207 -23.31 18.15 -21.69
C LYS A 207 -22.03 17.65 -22.34
N ASN A 208 -21.41 18.47 -23.21
CA ASN A 208 -20.17 18.10 -23.89
C ASN A 208 -18.99 17.89 -22.91
N ALA A 209 -18.87 18.70 -21.86
CA ALA A 209 -17.84 18.54 -20.84
C ALA A 209 -17.99 17.17 -20.13
N LEU A 210 -19.19 16.81 -19.67
CA LEU A 210 -19.44 15.52 -19.03
C LEU A 210 -19.19 14.34 -19.97
N LEU A 211 -19.64 14.43 -21.21
CA LEU A 211 -19.38 13.39 -22.21
C LEU A 211 -17.88 13.19 -22.43
N ASN A 212 -17.10 14.26 -22.54
CA ASN A 212 -15.65 14.17 -22.71
C ASN A 212 -14.96 13.56 -21.47
N TYR A 213 -15.35 13.91 -20.24
CA TYR A 213 -14.82 13.30 -19.02
C TYR A 213 -15.06 11.79 -19.02
N PHE A 214 -16.27 11.32 -19.29
CA PHE A 214 -16.56 9.88 -19.22
C PHE A 214 -16.10 9.09 -20.46
N GLU A 215 -15.91 9.71 -21.63
CA GLU A 215 -15.18 9.07 -22.72
C GLU A 215 -13.68 8.88 -22.36
N LEU A 216 -13.06 9.82 -21.62
CA LEU A 216 -11.72 9.64 -21.06
C LEU A 216 -11.71 8.47 -20.07
N VAL A 217 -12.66 8.42 -19.12
CA VAL A 217 -12.77 7.30 -18.16
C VAL A 217 -12.91 5.95 -18.86
N LYS A 218 -13.70 5.91 -19.94
CA LYS A 218 -13.86 4.71 -20.76
C LYS A 218 -12.54 4.23 -21.36
N SER A 219 -11.66 5.16 -21.77
CA SER A 219 -10.34 4.84 -22.32
C SER A 219 -9.39 4.21 -21.31
N TRP A 220 -9.68 4.27 -20.00
CA TRP A 220 -8.86 3.61 -18.96
C TRP A 220 -9.04 2.09 -18.95
N GLY A 221 -10.11 1.56 -19.53
CA GLY A 221 -10.31 0.12 -19.74
C GLY A 221 -10.38 -0.72 -18.48
N ILE A 222 -10.78 -0.12 -17.35
CA ILE A 222 -10.89 -0.79 -16.04
C ILE A 222 -12.34 -0.89 -15.54
N PHE A 223 -13.19 0.08 -15.93
CA PHE A 223 -14.56 0.15 -15.44
C PHE A 223 -15.51 -0.65 -16.31
N THR A 224 -16.25 -1.56 -15.68
CA THR A 224 -17.26 -2.40 -16.31
C THR A 224 -18.58 -2.31 -15.55
N LYS A 225 -19.61 -2.94 -16.05
CA LYS A 225 -20.89 -2.97 -15.34
C LYS A 225 -20.83 -3.89 -14.10
N GLU A 226 -20.20 -5.05 -14.23
CA GLU A 226 -20.17 -6.07 -13.19
C GLU A 226 -18.97 -5.90 -12.23
N GLY A 227 -17.76 -5.73 -12.77
CA GLY A 227 -16.52 -5.66 -11.99
C GLY A 227 -16.11 -6.98 -11.33
N MET A 228 -14.92 -7.00 -10.75
CA MET A 228 -14.44 -8.08 -9.87
C MET A 228 -14.92 -7.83 -8.44
N ARG A 229 -15.02 -8.89 -7.66
CA ARG A 229 -15.26 -8.77 -6.22
C ARG A 229 -13.93 -8.49 -5.51
N VAL A 230 -14.01 -7.82 -4.37
CA VAL A 230 -12.79 -7.56 -3.57
C VAL A 230 -12.13 -8.85 -3.08
N GLU A 231 -12.91 -9.90 -2.83
CA GLU A 231 -12.44 -11.22 -2.42
C GLU A 231 -11.58 -11.90 -3.50
N ASP A 232 -11.78 -11.56 -4.79
CA ASP A 232 -10.96 -12.08 -5.89
C ASP A 232 -9.55 -11.42 -5.93
N ILE A 233 -9.38 -10.29 -5.22
CA ILE A 233 -8.11 -9.58 -5.11
C ILE A 233 -7.47 -9.85 -3.74
N VAL A 234 -8.26 -9.94 -2.68
CA VAL A 234 -7.80 -10.12 -1.30
C VAL A 234 -8.08 -11.56 -0.86
N GLU A 235 -7.24 -12.47 -1.32
CA GLU A 235 -7.32 -13.89 -0.97
C GLU A 235 -6.40 -14.23 0.21
N GLU A 236 -6.81 -15.23 1.00
CA GLU A 236 -6.04 -15.75 2.14
C GLU A 236 -4.63 -16.21 1.72
N GLY A 237 -3.60 -15.66 2.36
CA GLY A 237 -2.20 -16.00 2.10
C GLY A 237 -1.61 -15.43 0.82
N GLN A 238 -2.35 -14.60 0.08
CA GLN A 238 -1.94 -14.03 -1.20
C GLN A 238 -1.30 -12.64 -1.03
N VAL A 239 -0.40 -12.33 -1.94
CA VAL A 239 0.09 -10.98 -2.22
C VAL A 239 -0.45 -10.54 -3.56
N SER A 240 -1.29 -9.52 -3.58
CA SER A 240 -1.87 -8.93 -4.79
C SER A 240 -1.17 -7.63 -5.14
N ILE A 241 -0.57 -7.56 -6.31
CA ILE A 241 0.11 -6.37 -6.83
C ILE A 241 -0.79 -5.72 -7.87
N LEU A 242 -1.21 -4.49 -7.61
CA LEU A 242 -1.95 -3.68 -8.56
C LEU A 242 -0.96 -2.79 -9.32
N ASP A 243 -0.52 -3.24 -10.48
CA ASP A 243 0.48 -2.54 -11.30
C ASP A 243 -0.18 -1.53 -12.24
N PHE A 244 0.07 -0.26 -11.97
CA PHE A 244 -0.39 0.89 -12.77
C PHE A 244 0.75 1.56 -13.54
N SER A 245 1.90 0.94 -13.70
CA SER A 245 3.09 1.58 -14.28
C SER A 245 2.93 1.99 -15.74
N ARG A 246 2.04 1.33 -16.49
CA ARG A 246 1.74 1.67 -17.89
C ARG A 246 0.58 2.67 -18.04
N VAL A 247 -0.12 2.98 -16.96
CA VAL A 247 -1.14 4.04 -16.97
C VAL A 247 -0.45 5.39 -17.06
N LYS A 248 -0.68 6.12 -18.15
CA LYS A 248 0.05 7.36 -18.46
C LYS A 248 -0.34 8.53 -17.55
N GLY A 249 0.64 9.32 -17.20
CA GLY A 249 0.75 10.66 -16.60
C GLY A 249 -0.42 11.26 -15.81
N ALA A 250 -1.34 11.92 -16.47
CA ALA A 250 -2.44 12.68 -15.86
C ALA A 250 -3.52 11.82 -15.18
N GLU A 251 -3.38 10.51 -15.18
CA GLU A 251 -4.41 9.56 -14.75
C GLU A 251 -4.25 9.12 -13.29
N TRP A 252 -3.77 10.02 -12.42
CA TRP A 252 -3.83 9.79 -10.98
C TRP A 252 -5.27 9.60 -10.50
N GLY A 253 -6.26 10.15 -11.20
CA GLY A 253 -7.68 9.88 -10.96
C GLY A 253 -8.01 8.39 -10.94
N LEU A 254 -7.55 7.62 -11.93
CA LEU A 254 -7.75 6.17 -11.99
C LEU A 254 -7.12 5.46 -10.79
N ARG A 255 -5.85 5.79 -10.46
CA ARG A 255 -5.13 5.19 -9.34
C ARG A 255 -5.82 5.49 -8.00
N ASN A 256 -6.23 6.75 -7.80
CA ASN A 256 -6.92 7.18 -6.60
C ASN A 256 -8.32 6.58 -6.49
N LEU A 257 -9.10 6.46 -7.58
CA LEU A 257 -10.39 5.78 -7.60
C LEU A 257 -10.24 4.29 -7.23
N THR A 258 -9.28 3.59 -7.84
CA THR A 258 -9.01 2.19 -7.51
C THR A 258 -8.60 2.01 -6.06
N ALA A 259 -7.72 2.89 -5.56
CA ALA A 259 -7.28 2.87 -4.17
C ALA A 259 -8.44 3.13 -3.20
N ALA A 260 -9.30 4.11 -3.50
CA ALA A 260 -10.48 4.42 -2.70
C ALA A 260 -11.46 3.24 -2.64
N TRP A 261 -11.80 2.68 -3.79
CA TRP A 261 -12.71 1.53 -3.88
C TRP A 261 -12.20 0.34 -3.07
N LEU A 262 -10.94 -0.07 -3.31
CA LEU A 262 -10.40 -1.24 -2.65
C LEU A 262 -10.22 -1.02 -1.14
N THR A 263 -9.75 0.15 -0.71
CA THR A 263 -9.57 0.48 0.70
C THR A 263 -10.90 0.49 1.45
N ARG A 264 -11.96 1.10 0.86
CA ARG A 264 -13.33 1.08 1.42
C ARG A 264 -13.88 -0.34 1.50
N SER A 265 -13.70 -1.13 0.45
CA SER A 265 -14.19 -2.51 0.38
C SER A 265 -13.48 -3.40 1.40
N VAL A 266 -12.16 -3.31 1.52
CA VAL A 266 -11.37 -4.03 2.53
C VAL A 266 -11.85 -3.68 3.94
N TYR A 267 -11.96 -2.39 4.25
CA TYR A 267 -12.42 -1.94 5.57
C TYR A 267 -13.81 -2.49 5.91
N LYS A 268 -14.78 -2.34 4.99
CA LYS A 268 -16.15 -2.83 5.16
C LYS A 268 -16.18 -4.34 5.43
N ASN A 269 -15.46 -5.13 4.64
CA ASN A 269 -15.42 -6.59 4.78
C ASN A 269 -14.70 -7.03 6.06
N ARG A 270 -13.61 -6.35 6.45
CA ARG A 270 -12.94 -6.64 7.72
C ARG A 270 -13.80 -6.31 8.95
N VAL A 271 -14.51 -5.18 8.94
CA VAL A 271 -15.47 -4.83 10.02
C VAL A 271 -16.55 -5.90 10.14
N LEU A 272 -17.09 -6.40 9.02
CA LEU A 272 -18.08 -7.47 9.04
C LEU A 272 -17.46 -8.78 9.57
N ALA A 273 -16.32 -9.20 9.05
CA ALA A 273 -15.62 -10.40 9.47
C ALA A 273 -15.25 -10.33 10.97
N ARG A 274 -14.79 -9.17 11.47
CA ARG A 274 -14.46 -8.97 12.88
C ARG A 274 -15.66 -9.17 13.80
N LYS A 275 -16.83 -8.65 13.42
CA LYS A 275 -18.07 -8.87 14.17
C LYS A 275 -18.47 -10.34 14.20
N GLU A 276 -18.37 -11.05 13.06
CA GLU A 276 -18.63 -12.48 12.98
C GLU A 276 -17.62 -13.31 13.81
N GLU A 277 -16.34 -12.92 13.82
CA GLU A 277 -15.31 -13.55 14.66
C GLU A 277 -15.64 -13.42 16.16
N GLU A 278 -16.11 -12.25 16.61
CA GLU A 278 -16.50 -12.04 18.02
C GLU A 278 -17.79 -12.81 18.39
N LEU A 279 -18.80 -12.79 17.51
CA LEU A 279 -20.03 -13.57 17.72
C LEU A 279 -19.73 -15.07 17.77
N ALA A 280 -18.88 -15.56 16.87
CA ALA A 280 -18.47 -16.96 16.81
C ALA A 280 -17.75 -17.41 18.10
N LYS A 281 -16.92 -16.53 18.69
CA LYS A 281 -16.28 -16.80 20.00
C LYS A 281 -17.29 -16.90 21.13
N ILE A 282 -18.28 -15.99 21.18
CA ILE A 282 -19.34 -15.97 22.21
C ILE A 282 -20.22 -17.22 22.07
N GLU A 283 -20.55 -17.61 20.85
CA GLU A 283 -21.41 -18.78 20.56
C GLU A 283 -20.66 -20.13 20.53
N GLU A 284 -19.33 -20.13 20.68
CA GLU A 284 -18.45 -21.31 20.53
C GLU A 284 -18.64 -22.02 19.16
N LYS A 285 -18.82 -21.23 18.09
CA LYS A 285 -19.04 -21.70 16.73
C LYS A 285 -17.95 -21.19 15.78
N LYS A 286 -17.95 -21.69 14.56
CA LYS A 286 -17.14 -21.10 13.48
C LYS A 286 -17.82 -19.85 12.92
N PRO A 287 -17.08 -18.79 12.57
CA PRO A 287 -17.65 -17.62 11.92
C PRO A 287 -18.30 -17.99 10.58
N LYS A 288 -19.45 -17.41 10.29
CA LYS A 288 -20.18 -17.60 9.03
C LYS A 288 -19.54 -16.87 7.85
N TYR A 289 -18.85 -15.80 8.13
CA TYR A 289 -18.13 -14.97 7.17
C TYR A 289 -16.70 -14.74 7.65
N THR A 290 -15.74 -14.95 6.77
CA THR A 290 -14.30 -14.70 7.00
C THR A 290 -13.76 -13.78 5.94
N PHE A 291 -12.83 -12.94 6.31
CA PHE A 291 -12.04 -12.12 5.40
C PHE A 291 -10.65 -11.95 6.01
N PRO A 292 -9.54 -12.12 5.27
CA PRO A 292 -8.20 -12.12 5.86
C PRO A 292 -7.83 -10.76 6.44
N LEU A 293 -7.01 -10.75 7.51
CA LEU A 293 -6.32 -9.54 7.98
C LEU A 293 -5.55 -8.95 6.81
N THR A 294 -5.70 -7.66 6.53
CA THR A 294 -5.23 -7.13 5.25
C THR A 294 -4.18 -6.04 5.43
N TRP A 295 -3.05 -6.21 4.77
CA TRP A 295 -1.99 -5.21 4.66
C TRP A 295 -2.14 -4.43 3.36
N LEU A 296 -2.40 -3.13 3.45
CA LEU A 296 -2.46 -2.22 2.31
C LEU A 296 -1.13 -1.47 2.18
N VAL A 297 -0.46 -1.61 1.05
CA VAL A 297 0.86 -1.00 0.79
C VAL A 297 0.72 0.02 -0.34
N PHE A 298 1.07 1.27 -0.06
CA PHE A 298 1.01 2.36 -1.03
C PHE A 298 2.42 2.85 -1.38
N GLU A 299 2.89 2.52 -2.58
CA GLU A 299 4.13 3.09 -3.15
C GLU A 299 3.85 4.52 -3.66
N GLU A 300 4.78 5.45 -3.42
CA GLU A 300 4.61 6.89 -3.68
C GLU A 300 3.36 7.49 -3.02
N ALA A 301 3.15 7.16 -1.75
CA ALA A 301 1.94 7.43 -0.96
C ALA A 301 1.51 8.92 -0.96
N HIS A 302 2.44 9.87 -1.15
CA HIS A 302 2.13 11.30 -1.25
C HIS A 302 1.20 11.65 -2.44
N ASN A 303 1.00 10.73 -3.39
CA ASN A 303 0.05 10.91 -4.48
C ASN A 303 -1.35 10.35 -4.16
N PHE A 304 -1.45 9.42 -3.21
CA PHE A 304 -2.72 8.85 -2.75
C PHE A 304 -3.31 9.61 -1.57
N CYS A 305 -2.46 10.06 -0.67
CA CYS A 305 -2.84 10.77 0.55
C CYS A 305 -2.01 12.06 0.75
N PRO A 306 -2.12 13.03 -0.17
CA PRO A 306 -1.36 14.28 -0.11
C PRO A 306 -1.77 15.18 1.06
N SER A 307 -0.82 16.02 1.51
CA SER A 307 -1.05 17.01 2.57
C SER A 307 -1.69 18.32 2.08
N ASP A 308 -1.64 18.61 0.79
CA ASP A 308 -1.95 19.91 0.19
C ASP A 308 -3.23 19.92 -0.67
N LYS A 309 -3.83 18.75 -0.94
CA LYS A 309 -5.08 18.65 -1.71
C LYS A 309 -5.92 17.44 -1.29
N LYS A 310 -7.19 17.44 -1.67
CA LYS A 310 -8.05 16.29 -1.51
C LYS A 310 -7.93 15.35 -2.71
N THR A 311 -7.88 14.05 -2.45
CA THR A 311 -7.97 12.98 -3.47
C THR A 311 -9.07 12.02 -3.08
N VAL A 312 -9.59 11.25 -4.04
CA VAL A 312 -10.62 10.24 -3.76
C VAL A 312 -10.16 9.22 -2.73
N SER A 313 -8.87 8.86 -2.74
CA SER A 313 -8.28 7.86 -1.84
C SER A 313 -7.91 8.40 -0.46
N LEU A 314 -7.87 9.73 -0.26
CA LEU A 314 -7.39 10.33 0.99
C LEU A 314 -8.24 9.88 2.21
N GLU A 315 -9.55 10.14 2.18
CA GLU A 315 -10.43 9.79 3.30
C GLU A 315 -10.48 8.29 3.61
N PRO A 316 -10.59 7.37 2.62
CA PRO A 316 -10.47 5.94 2.88
C PRO A 316 -9.16 5.53 3.56
N ILE A 317 -8.01 6.08 3.13
CA ILE A 317 -6.71 5.77 3.72
C ILE A 317 -6.60 6.36 5.14
N LEU A 318 -7.08 7.58 5.37
CA LEU A 318 -7.17 8.20 6.70
C LEU A 318 -8.01 7.35 7.65
N ASN A 319 -9.12 6.81 7.17
CA ASN A 319 -9.96 5.94 7.99
C ASN A 319 -9.22 4.67 8.43
N ILE A 320 -8.45 4.05 7.52
CA ILE A 320 -7.59 2.90 7.89
C ILE A 320 -6.55 3.32 8.93
N ALA A 321 -5.86 4.44 8.73
CA ALA A 321 -4.84 4.90 9.68
C ALA A 321 -5.42 5.09 11.09
N LYS A 322 -6.64 5.65 11.21
CA LYS A 322 -7.30 5.94 12.48
C LYS A 322 -8.00 4.73 13.11
N GLN A 323 -8.63 3.90 12.32
CA GLN A 323 -9.58 2.88 12.78
C GLN A 323 -9.28 1.46 12.26
N GLY A 324 -8.24 1.25 11.47
CA GLY A 324 -7.92 -0.05 10.86
C GLY A 324 -7.45 -1.09 11.86
N ARG A 325 -6.93 -0.68 13.03
CA ARG A 325 -6.38 -1.59 14.05
C ARG A 325 -7.43 -2.58 14.57
N GLU A 326 -8.63 -2.10 14.87
CA GLU A 326 -9.68 -2.96 15.43
C GLU A 326 -10.17 -4.01 14.46
N PRO A 327 -10.54 -3.69 13.20
CA PRO A 327 -10.95 -4.70 12.23
C PRO A 327 -9.80 -5.53 11.66
N GLY A 328 -8.54 -5.16 11.90
CA GLY A 328 -7.37 -5.91 11.42
C GLY A 328 -6.88 -5.50 10.03
N VAL A 329 -6.86 -4.20 9.74
CA VAL A 329 -6.28 -3.64 8.51
C VAL A 329 -5.02 -2.86 8.86
N SER A 330 -3.90 -3.24 8.24
CA SER A 330 -2.60 -2.57 8.37
C SER A 330 -2.34 -1.66 7.18
N LEU A 331 -1.54 -0.63 7.40
CA LEU A 331 -1.16 0.35 6.39
C LEU A 331 0.36 0.47 6.28
N ILE A 332 0.92 0.35 5.08
CA ILE A 332 2.32 0.71 4.80
C ILE A 332 2.31 1.84 3.77
N VAL A 333 2.81 3.00 4.15
CA VAL A 333 2.97 4.16 3.27
C VAL A 333 4.45 4.35 2.94
N ILE A 334 4.79 4.36 1.65
CA ILE A 334 6.14 4.48 1.14
C ILE A 334 6.27 5.80 0.39
N THR A 335 7.23 6.64 0.76
CA THR A 335 7.39 7.94 0.12
C THR A 335 8.83 8.45 0.15
N GLN A 336 9.20 9.21 -0.86
CA GLN A 336 10.43 10.00 -0.84
C GLN A 336 10.21 11.42 -0.26
N MET A 337 8.95 11.83 -0.08
CA MET A 337 8.55 13.16 0.42
C MET A 337 7.58 13.02 1.59
N PRO A 338 8.05 12.64 2.80
CA PRO A 338 7.18 12.48 3.96
C PRO A 338 6.41 13.78 4.32
N ASN A 339 6.99 14.96 4.08
CA ASN A 339 6.33 16.25 4.27
C ASN A 339 5.10 16.46 3.34
N LYS A 340 4.96 15.67 2.28
CA LYS A 340 3.83 15.71 1.34
C LYS A 340 2.75 14.66 1.66
N VAL A 341 2.95 13.81 2.64
CA VAL A 341 1.93 12.88 3.14
C VAL A 341 1.06 13.60 4.17
N HIS A 342 -0.24 13.30 4.16
CA HIS A 342 -1.20 13.92 5.08
C HIS A 342 -0.80 13.73 6.55
N GLN A 343 -0.84 14.82 7.32
CA GLN A 343 -0.30 14.86 8.69
C GLN A 343 -0.98 13.87 9.65
N GLU A 344 -2.27 13.61 9.46
CA GLU A 344 -2.97 12.63 10.30
C GLU A 344 -2.46 11.19 10.08
N ILE A 345 -2.05 10.81 8.87
CA ILE A 345 -1.42 9.50 8.64
C ILE A 345 -0.10 9.42 9.38
N LEU A 346 0.71 10.48 9.29
CA LEU A 346 1.98 10.56 9.99
C LEU A 346 1.79 10.42 11.51
N SER A 347 0.78 11.09 12.08
CA SER A 347 0.48 11.03 13.52
C SER A 347 -0.07 9.69 14.01
N GLN A 348 -0.60 8.84 13.14
CA GLN A 348 -1.07 7.50 13.46
C GLN A 348 -0.04 6.40 13.19
N THR A 349 1.15 6.79 12.71
CA THR A 349 2.24 5.86 12.41
C THR A 349 2.88 5.37 13.71
N ASP A 350 2.90 4.06 13.91
CA ASP A 350 3.52 3.41 15.07
C ASP A 350 4.92 2.85 14.77
N ILE A 351 5.27 2.65 13.48
CA ILE A 351 6.60 2.20 13.05
C ILE A 351 7.09 3.07 11.90
N VAL A 352 8.30 3.60 12.01
CA VAL A 352 8.97 4.34 10.93
C VAL A 352 10.24 3.63 10.52
N ILE A 353 10.39 3.34 9.24
CA ILE A 353 11.65 2.89 8.62
C ILE A 353 12.18 4.05 7.79
N SER A 354 13.15 4.80 8.32
CA SER A 354 13.73 5.93 7.62
C SER A 354 15.12 5.64 7.12
N PHE A 355 15.27 5.77 5.82
CA PHE A 355 16.58 5.86 5.18
C PHE A 355 17.10 7.30 5.25
N ARG A 356 18.31 7.52 4.72
CA ARG A 356 18.91 8.86 4.72
C ARG A 356 17.97 9.90 4.08
N LEU A 357 17.66 10.94 4.83
CA LEU A 357 16.97 12.15 4.41
C LEU A 357 17.95 13.33 4.45
N THR A 358 17.74 14.34 3.62
CA THR A 358 18.59 15.55 3.58
C THR A 358 17.78 16.82 3.49
N SER A 359 16.50 16.77 3.14
CA SER A 359 15.62 17.93 3.15
C SER A 359 15.25 18.24 4.60
N LYS A 360 15.36 19.50 5.00
CA LYS A 360 14.95 19.96 6.32
C LYS A 360 13.47 19.70 6.57
N GLN A 361 12.61 19.96 5.57
CA GLN A 361 11.17 19.74 5.66
C GLN A 361 10.81 18.25 5.87
N ASP A 362 11.54 17.32 5.20
CA ASP A 362 11.31 15.89 5.37
C ASP A 362 11.72 15.39 6.76
N ILE A 363 12.79 15.98 7.31
CA ILE A 363 13.24 15.67 8.67
C ILE A 363 12.25 16.24 9.70
N GLU A 364 11.73 17.46 9.48
CA GLU A 364 10.69 18.07 10.31
C GLU A 364 9.40 17.23 10.29
N ALA A 365 9.03 16.64 9.15
CA ALA A 365 7.90 15.72 9.07
C ALA A 365 8.09 14.47 9.94
N LEU A 366 9.30 13.93 10.04
CA LEU A 366 9.60 12.84 10.97
C LEU A 366 9.46 13.26 12.44
N HIS A 367 9.76 14.51 12.79
CA HIS A 367 9.54 15.01 14.16
C HIS A 367 8.05 14.98 14.55
N THR A 368 7.12 15.06 13.58
CA THR A 368 5.68 15.00 13.86
C THR A 368 5.25 13.57 14.27
N VAL A 369 5.94 12.56 13.76
CA VAL A 369 5.67 11.13 14.05
C VAL A 369 6.27 10.72 15.40
N MET A 370 7.25 11.47 15.90
CA MET A 370 8.06 11.06 17.06
C MET A 370 7.58 11.70 18.35
N GLN A 371 7.64 10.92 19.41
CA GLN A 371 7.46 11.46 20.76
C GLN A 371 8.59 12.43 21.13
N THR A 372 8.28 13.42 21.96
CA THR A 372 9.14 14.57 22.26
C THR A 372 10.55 14.20 22.73
N TYR A 373 10.69 13.06 23.44
CA TYR A 373 12.00 12.61 23.96
C TYR A 373 12.93 12.00 22.90
N MET A 374 12.38 11.48 21.79
CA MET A 374 13.16 10.94 20.67
C MET A 374 13.60 12.00 19.66
N GLN A 375 12.96 13.16 19.63
CA GLN A 375 13.21 14.21 18.64
C GLN A 375 14.63 14.78 18.65
N LYS A 376 15.28 14.85 19.83
CA LYS A 376 16.62 15.43 19.97
C LYS A 376 17.72 14.56 19.33
N ASP A 377 17.51 13.27 19.22
CA ASP A 377 18.53 12.32 18.80
C ASP A 377 18.43 11.86 17.34
N ILE A 378 17.29 12.11 16.64
CA ILE A 378 17.07 11.59 15.28
C ILE A 378 18.12 12.08 14.28
N MET A 379 18.48 13.37 14.34
CA MET A 379 19.53 13.94 13.47
C MET A 379 20.86 13.25 13.66
N LYS A 380 21.20 12.92 14.93
CA LYS A 380 22.39 12.18 15.25
C LYS A 380 22.35 10.78 14.66
N PHE A 381 21.25 10.02 14.87
CA PHE A 381 21.08 8.69 14.28
C PHE A 381 21.17 8.70 12.77
N LEU A 382 20.49 9.64 12.08
CA LEU A 382 20.54 9.78 10.62
C LEU A 382 21.95 10.13 10.10
N ASN A 383 22.69 10.98 10.83
CA ASN A 383 24.04 11.36 10.47
C ASN A 383 25.07 10.25 10.75
N ASP A 384 24.85 9.46 11.79
CA ASP A 384 25.70 8.35 12.21
C ASP A 384 25.51 7.10 11.35
N LEU A 385 24.43 7.03 10.51
CA LEU A 385 24.22 5.91 9.61
C LEU A 385 25.39 5.74 8.63
N PRO A 386 25.93 4.50 8.50
CA PRO A 386 26.95 4.22 7.51
C PRO A 386 26.44 4.49 6.09
N LYS A 387 27.32 4.77 5.15
CA LYS A 387 26.97 5.04 3.75
C LYS A 387 26.64 3.77 2.95
N TRP A 388 26.22 2.72 3.62
CA TRP A 388 25.83 1.46 2.99
C TRP A 388 24.43 1.57 2.38
N PRO A 389 24.22 1.04 1.16
CA PRO A 389 22.87 0.90 0.62
C PRO A 389 22.00 0.07 1.59
N GLY A 390 20.82 0.56 1.89
CA GLY A 390 19.90 -0.13 2.80
C GLY A 390 20.14 0.09 4.30
N ALA A 391 21.13 0.91 4.71
CA ALA A 391 21.24 1.35 6.09
C ALA A 391 20.09 2.29 6.47
N SER A 392 19.39 2.01 7.57
CA SER A 392 18.17 2.70 7.99
C SER A 392 18.11 2.87 9.50
N ILE A 393 17.30 3.80 9.96
CA ILE A 393 16.80 3.83 11.32
C ILE A 393 15.38 3.28 11.35
N ILE A 394 15.06 2.54 12.39
CA ILE A 394 13.71 2.08 12.67
C ILE A 394 13.29 2.67 14.01
N LEU A 395 12.18 3.42 13.96
CA LEU A 395 11.51 3.94 15.14
C LEU A 395 10.33 3.03 15.45
N ASP A 396 10.22 2.62 16.68
CA ASP A 396 9.13 1.77 17.18
C ASP A 396 8.50 2.50 18.36
N ASP A 397 7.30 3.04 18.14
CA ASP A 397 6.56 3.79 19.15
C ASP A 397 6.04 2.85 20.26
N ASN A 398 5.71 1.61 19.91
CA ASN A 398 5.24 0.62 20.89
C ASN A 398 6.34 0.23 21.90
N LEU A 399 7.60 0.18 21.45
CA LEU A 399 8.76 -0.12 22.31
C LEU A 399 9.46 1.14 22.82
N GLU A 400 9.08 2.32 22.35
CA GLU A 400 9.74 3.59 22.63
C GLU A 400 11.26 3.54 22.32
N LYS A 401 11.63 2.93 21.18
CA LYS A 401 13.02 2.67 20.81
C LYS A 401 13.36 3.07 19.38
N VAL A 402 14.63 3.41 19.22
CA VAL A 402 15.26 3.65 17.91
C VAL A 402 16.31 2.58 17.68
N PHE A 403 16.26 1.94 16.53
CA PHE A 403 17.22 0.94 16.10
C PHE A 403 17.94 1.41 14.83
N THR A 404 19.25 1.14 14.74
CA THR A 404 19.99 1.25 13.47
C THR A 404 20.07 -0.13 12.83
N VAL A 405 19.56 -0.25 11.60
CA VAL A 405 19.36 -1.54 10.95
C VAL A 405 19.84 -1.50 9.50
N GLN A 406 20.61 -2.51 9.13
CA GLN A 406 20.88 -2.82 7.74
C GLN A 406 19.79 -3.74 7.23
N ILE A 407 19.00 -3.27 6.27
CA ILE A 407 18.01 -4.10 5.60
C ILE A 407 18.72 -5.28 4.91
N ARG A 408 18.18 -6.48 5.07
CA ARG A 408 18.72 -7.70 4.44
C ARG A 408 18.59 -7.68 2.93
N PRO A 409 19.45 -8.38 2.20
CA PRO A 409 19.25 -8.56 0.77
C PRO A 409 17.93 -9.27 0.47
N ARG A 410 17.29 -8.89 -0.64
CA ARG A 410 16.08 -9.54 -1.13
C ARG A 410 16.41 -10.93 -1.66
N ILE A 411 15.58 -11.91 -1.30
CA ILE A 411 15.67 -13.26 -1.85
C ILE A 411 14.97 -13.37 -3.21
N SER A 412 14.01 -12.47 -3.49
CA SER A 412 13.40 -12.30 -4.80
C SER A 412 14.14 -11.24 -5.62
N HIS A 413 14.03 -11.31 -6.94
CA HIS A 413 14.67 -10.38 -7.86
C HIS A 413 14.25 -8.92 -7.60
N HIS A 414 15.16 -7.97 -7.76
CA HIS A 414 14.91 -6.54 -7.63
C HIS A 414 14.87 -5.85 -9.00
N ALA A 415 13.67 -5.44 -9.44
CA ALA A 415 13.47 -4.74 -10.70
C ALA A 415 13.69 -3.21 -10.62
N GLY A 416 13.80 -2.64 -9.40
CA GLY A 416 13.91 -1.19 -9.17
C GLY A 416 15.32 -0.61 -9.24
N GLY A 417 16.30 -1.34 -9.80
CA GLY A 417 17.65 -0.83 -10.01
C GLY A 417 17.68 0.30 -11.03
N THR A 418 18.63 1.24 -10.87
CA THR A 418 18.85 2.32 -11.86
C THR A 418 19.36 1.70 -13.16
N ALA A 419 18.68 1.98 -14.29
CA ALA A 419 19.17 1.58 -15.60
C ALA A 419 20.53 2.23 -15.84
N SER A 420 21.52 1.44 -16.23
CA SER A 420 22.88 1.88 -16.58
C SER A 420 23.20 1.48 -18.01
N LEU A 421 24.04 2.25 -18.65
CA LEU A 421 24.60 1.95 -19.98
C LEU A 421 25.80 1.01 -19.90
N ILE A 422 26.23 0.65 -18.70
CA ILE A 422 27.37 -0.23 -18.39
C ILE A 422 26.90 -1.37 -17.53
#